data_cfd14b876e5c504f7e6817c1c101d15b
#
_entry.id   cfd14b876e5c504f7e6817c1c101d15b
#
_cell.length_a   1.000
_cell.length_b   1.000
_cell.length_c   1.000
_cell.angle_alpha   90.00
_cell.angle_beta   90.00
_cell.angle_gamma   90.00
#
_symmetry.space_group_name_H-M   'P 1'
#
loop_
_entity.id
_entity.type
_entity.pdbx_description
1 polymer ?
#
loop_
_entity_poly.entity_id
_entity_poly.type
_entity_poly.pdbx_seq_one_letter_code
_entity_poly.pdbx_strand_id
1 'polypeptide(L)'
;NKYVKEQVKTGRAVGELNHPDGPTVNLDKVSHRITDLKFEGNDVMGKALILDTPMGKVVKGLLDGGCQLGVSTRGMGSLEKRNGIMEVKDDFILNTVDIVQDPSAPNAFVNGIMEGVDWVWDNGMIKPQEIEKIETEIKRTPSKGLQEAQIRGFENFLSLLK
;
A
#
# COMPACT_ATOMS: atom_id res chain seq x y z
N ASN A 1 8.77 -17.86 6.64
CA ASN A 1 7.82 -17.96 5.54
C ASN A 1 8.60 -18.02 4.22
N LYS A 2 8.35 -19.07 3.40
CA LYS A 2 9.05 -19.34 2.14
C LYS A 2 8.87 -18.19 1.15
N TYR A 3 7.64 -17.71 0.96
CA TYR A 3 7.32 -16.62 0.04
C TYR A 3 8.11 -15.34 0.33
N VAL A 4 8.22 -14.95 1.61
CA VAL A 4 9.01 -13.77 2.01
C VAL A 4 10.48 -13.92 1.63
N LYS A 5 11.06 -15.09 1.88
CA LYS A 5 12.49 -15.33 1.57
C LYS A 5 12.77 -15.38 0.06
N GLU A 6 11.90 -16.04 -0.70
CA GLU A 6 12.15 -16.35 -2.11
C GLU A 6 11.59 -15.29 -3.07
N GLN A 7 10.57 -14.54 -2.67
CA GLN A 7 9.92 -13.57 -3.53
C GLN A 7 10.11 -12.13 -3.03
N VAL A 8 9.72 -11.84 -1.78
CA VAL A 8 9.75 -10.46 -1.26
C VAL A 8 11.20 -9.95 -1.15
N LYS A 9 12.08 -10.70 -0.46
CA LYS A 9 13.48 -10.29 -0.24
C LYS A 9 14.32 -10.23 -1.52
N THR A 10 13.92 -10.96 -2.54
CA THR A 10 14.60 -10.98 -3.85
C THR A 10 14.04 -9.96 -4.84
N GLY A 11 13.01 -9.20 -4.44
CA GLY A 11 12.36 -8.21 -5.30
C GLY A 11 11.46 -8.79 -6.38
N ARG A 12 11.08 -10.07 -6.27
CA ARG A 12 10.26 -10.81 -7.25
C ARG A 12 8.78 -10.85 -6.92
N ALA A 13 8.37 -10.40 -5.73
CA ALA A 13 6.98 -10.38 -5.29
C ALA A 13 6.21 -9.24 -5.95
N VAL A 14 5.76 -9.44 -7.17
CA VAL A 14 4.94 -8.48 -7.92
C VAL A 14 3.48 -8.92 -7.93
N GLY A 15 2.54 -7.96 -7.97
CA GLY A 15 1.11 -8.21 -8.02
C GLY A 15 0.42 -7.39 -9.10
N GLU A 16 -0.77 -7.82 -9.48
CA GLU A 16 -1.56 -7.25 -10.56
C GLU A 16 -2.66 -6.32 -10.02
N LEU A 17 -3.19 -5.49 -10.90
CA LEU A 17 -4.47 -4.82 -10.72
C LEU A 17 -5.58 -5.76 -11.21
N ASN A 18 -6.52 -6.09 -10.33
CA ASN A 18 -7.53 -7.14 -10.44
C ASN A 18 -6.97 -8.58 -10.39
N HIS A 19 -7.86 -9.53 -10.10
CA HIS A 19 -7.53 -10.94 -10.19
C HIS A 19 -7.67 -11.43 -11.63
N PRO A 20 -6.62 -12.03 -12.23
CA PRO A 20 -6.76 -12.82 -13.45
C PRO A 20 -7.35 -14.21 -13.12
N ASP A 21 -7.82 -14.92 -14.14
CA ASP A 21 -8.40 -16.26 -14.00
C ASP A 21 -7.39 -17.36 -13.64
N GLY A 22 -6.09 -17.06 -13.71
CA GLY A 22 -5.03 -18.05 -13.50
C GLY A 22 -4.08 -17.71 -12.34
N PRO A 23 -3.30 -18.68 -11.87
CA PRO A 23 -2.37 -18.49 -10.75
C PRO A 23 -1.10 -17.72 -11.14
N THR A 24 -0.80 -17.63 -12.43
CA THR A 24 0.42 -17.00 -12.95
C THR A 24 0.27 -15.48 -13.01
N VAL A 25 1.33 -14.75 -12.66
CA VAL A 25 1.37 -13.29 -12.77
C VAL A 25 1.67 -12.88 -14.22
N ASN A 26 0.82 -12.02 -14.80
CA ASN A 26 1.05 -11.41 -16.09
C ASN A 26 1.84 -10.12 -15.92
N LEU A 27 3.07 -10.10 -16.40
CA LEU A 27 3.98 -8.96 -16.19
C LEU A 27 3.50 -7.65 -16.82
N ASP A 28 2.70 -7.72 -17.88
CA ASP A 28 2.06 -6.57 -18.53
C ASP A 28 0.94 -5.93 -17.68
N LYS A 29 0.41 -6.67 -16.70
CA LYS A 29 -0.64 -6.20 -15.78
C LYS A 29 -0.13 -5.88 -14.37
N VAL A 30 1.17 -5.98 -14.15
CA VAL A 30 1.77 -5.66 -12.85
C VAL A 30 1.56 -4.19 -12.51
N SER A 31 1.03 -3.95 -11.32
CA SER A 31 0.78 -2.63 -10.77
C SER A 31 1.68 -2.27 -9.59
N HIS A 32 2.14 -3.27 -8.85
CA HIS A 32 2.90 -3.06 -7.62
C HIS A 32 3.88 -4.17 -7.31
N ARG A 33 4.80 -3.90 -6.40
CA ARG A 33 5.76 -4.85 -5.84
C ARG A 33 5.62 -4.88 -4.32
N ILE A 34 5.41 -6.06 -3.75
CA ILE A 34 5.36 -6.27 -2.31
C ILE A 34 6.79 -6.13 -1.76
N THR A 35 6.97 -5.23 -0.80
CA THR A 35 8.29 -4.91 -0.21
C THR A 35 8.45 -5.49 1.18
N ASP A 36 7.36 -5.71 1.90
CA ASP A 36 7.35 -6.33 3.22
C ASP A 36 6.06 -7.11 3.47
N LEU A 37 6.17 -8.20 4.24
CA LEU A 37 5.06 -8.98 4.78
C LEU A 37 5.43 -9.52 6.15
N LYS A 38 4.62 -9.25 7.17
CA LYS A 38 4.83 -9.71 8.54
C LYS A 38 3.50 -10.12 9.19
N PHE A 39 3.57 -11.05 10.13
CA PHE A 39 2.44 -11.38 10.98
C PHE A 39 2.34 -10.39 12.13
N GLU A 40 1.13 -9.92 12.40
CA GLU A 40 0.75 -9.14 13.58
C GLU A 40 -0.47 -9.81 14.23
N GLY A 41 -0.21 -10.69 15.21
CA GLY A 41 -1.27 -11.56 15.77
C GLY A 41 -1.80 -12.54 14.72
N ASN A 42 -3.08 -12.48 14.43
CA ASN A 42 -3.74 -13.32 13.41
C ASN A 42 -3.78 -12.68 12.02
N ASP A 43 -3.33 -11.43 11.91
CA ASP A 43 -3.35 -10.68 10.66
C ASP A 43 -1.98 -10.71 9.97
N VAL A 44 -1.99 -10.47 8.69
CA VAL A 44 -0.77 -10.28 7.89
C VAL A 44 -0.74 -8.83 7.39
N MET A 45 0.22 -8.07 7.91
CA MET A 45 0.48 -6.71 7.47
C MET A 45 1.50 -6.71 6.34
N GLY A 46 1.24 -5.91 5.30
CA GLY A 46 2.12 -5.79 4.14
C GLY A 46 2.41 -4.35 3.76
N LYS A 47 3.54 -4.17 3.08
CA LYS A 47 3.87 -2.94 2.36
C LYS A 47 4.10 -3.27 0.89
N ALA A 48 3.62 -2.41 0.02
CA ALA A 48 3.84 -2.52 -1.42
C ALA A 48 4.24 -1.16 -2.00
N LEU A 49 5.13 -1.20 -2.97
CA LEU A 49 5.49 -0.06 -3.80
C LEU A 49 4.65 -0.10 -5.07
N ILE A 50 3.90 0.96 -5.35
CA ILE A 50 3.22 1.14 -6.63
C ILE A 50 4.29 1.45 -7.69
N LEU A 51 4.30 0.65 -8.75
CA LEU A 51 5.31 0.76 -9.80
C LEU A 51 4.87 1.75 -10.89
N ASP A 52 5.82 2.35 -11.60
CA ASP A 52 5.56 3.22 -12.75
C ASP A 52 5.25 2.39 -14.02
N THR A 53 4.33 1.45 -13.90
CA THR A 53 3.76 0.66 -14.99
C THR A 53 2.41 1.24 -15.40
N PRO A 54 1.85 0.87 -16.56
CA PRO A 54 0.50 1.32 -16.94
C PRO A 54 -0.55 1.03 -15.87
N MET A 55 -0.55 -0.17 -15.29
CA MET A 55 -1.49 -0.55 -14.23
C MET A 55 -1.18 0.13 -12.90
N GLY A 56 0.08 0.36 -12.57
CA GLY A 56 0.46 1.14 -11.39
C GLY A 56 0.01 2.60 -11.47
N LYS A 57 0.06 3.21 -12.65
CA LYS A 57 -0.50 4.56 -12.87
C LYS A 57 -2.01 4.61 -12.65
N VAL A 58 -2.72 3.56 -13.06
CA VAL A 58 -4.17 3.42 -12.78
C VAL A 58 -4.41 3.34 -11.28
N VAL A 59 -3.68 2.48 -10.57
CA VAL A 59 -3.79 2.35 -9.09
C VAL A 59 -3.51 3.69 -8.41
N LYS A 60 -2.42 4.36 -8.80
CA LYS A 60 -2.07 5.68 -8.26
C LYS A 60 -3.20 6.69 -8.49
N GLY A 61 -3.72 6.79 -9.71
CA GLY A 61 -4.81 7.70 -10.04
C GLY A 61 -6.10 7.42 -9.24
N LEU A 62 -6.42 6.15 -8.99
CA LEU A 62 -7.57 5.77 -8.17
C LEU A 62 -7.37 6.18 -6.70
N LEU A 63 -6.19 5.93 -6.12
CA LEU A 63 -5.86 6.31 -4.74
C LEU A 63 -5.84 7.84 -4.58
N ASP A 64 -5.22 8.57 -5.52
CA ASP A 64 -5.19 10.04 -5.53
C ASP A 64 -6.61 10.63 -5.68
N GLY A 65 -7.50 9.92 -6.39
CA GLY A 65 -8.92 10.26 -6.52
C GLY A 65 -9.78 9.89 -5.30
N GLY A 66 -9.20 9.33 -4.25
CA GLY A 66 -9.90 8.95 -3.02
C GLY A 66 -10.63 7.60 -3.10
N CYS A 67 -10.36 6.78 -4.12
CA CYS A 67 -10.93 5.44 -4.20
C CYS A 67 -10.31 4.54 -3.13
N GLN A 68 -11.15 3.80 -2.41
CA GLN A 68 -10.70 2.76 -1.50
C GLN A 68 -10.46 1.47 -2.29
N LEU A 69 -9.25 0.98 -2.30
CA LEU A 69 -8.86 -0.28 -2.92
C LEU A 69 -8.57 -1.33 -1.87
N GLY A 70 -8.84 -2.59 -2.19
CA GLY A 70 -8.50 -3.72 -1.35
C GLY A 70 -7.32 -4.52 -1.89
N VAL A 71 -6.89 -5.51 -1.11
CA VAL A 71 -5.92 -6.52 -1.54
C VAL A 71 -6.48 -7.91 -1.31
N SER A 72 -6.16 -8.81 -2.21
CA SER A 72 -6.58 -10.21 -2.10
C SER A 72 -5.45 -11.15 -2.48
N THR A 73 -5.30 -12.23 -1.71
CA THR A 73 -4.29 -13.25 -1.95
C THR A 73 -4.67 -14.12 -3.14
N ARG A 74 -3.69 -14.43 -3.98
CA ARG A 74 -3.79 -15.41 -5.05
C ARG A 74 -2.77 -16.52 -4.86
N GLY A 75 -3.24 -17.74 -4.89
CA GLY A 75 -2.39 -18.91 -4.67
C GLY A 75 -3.07 -20.19 -5.11
N MET A 76 -2.40 -21.29 -4.85
CA MET A 76 -2.87 -22.64 -5.12
C MET A 76 -2.89 -23.43 -3.84
N GLY A 77 -3.92 -24.23 -3.62
CA GLY A 77 -4.06 -25.09 -2.46
C GLY A 77 -5.38 -25.85 -2.47
N SER A 78 -5.53 -26.78 -1.55
CA SER A 78 -6.75 -27.54 -1.39
C SER A 78 -7.72 -26.79 -0.48
N LEU A 79 -9.01 -26.94 -0.76
CA LEU A 79 -10.09 -26.44 0.06
C LEU A 79 -10.79 -27.60 0.77
N GLU A 80 -11.15 -27.40 2.03
CA GLU A 80 -11.98 -28.34 2.79
C GLU A 80 -13.22 -27.63 3.31
N LYS A 81 -14.38 -28.28 3.14
CA LYS A 81 -15.63 -27.76 3.69
C LYS A 81 -15.74 -28.16 5.16
N ARG A 82 -15.68 -27.20 6.06
CA ARG A 82 -15.82 -27.41 7.49
C ARG A 82 -16.92 -26.48 8.04
N ASN A 83 -17.93 -27.05 8.67
CA ASN A 83 -19.07 -26.28 9.23
C ASN A 83 -19.77 -25.35 8.22
N GLY A 84 -19.83 -25.74 6.95
CA GLY A 84 -20.44 -24.93 5.89
C GLY A 84 -19.53 -23.86 5.28
N ILE A 85 -18.34 -23.66 5.82
CA ILE A 85 -17.34 -22.70 5.34
C ILE A 85 -16.25 -23.46 4.58
N MET A 86 -15.76 -22.87 3.49
CA MET A 86 -14.61 -23.41 2.75
C MET A 86 -13.31 -22.89 3.42
N GLU A 87 -12.58 -23.82 4.04
CA GLU A 87 -11.30 -23.53 4.67
C GLU A 87 -10.15 -23.90 3.73
N VAL A 88 -9.14 -23.02 3.67
CA VAL A 88 -7.89 -23.25 2.93
C VAL A 88 -7.00 -24.17 3.77
N LYS A 89 -6.49 -25.25 3.18
CA LYS A 89 -5.61 -26.21 3.87
C LYS A 89 -4.17 -25.71 3.96
N ASP A 90 -3.36 -26.40 4.76
CA ASP A 90 -1.94 -26.10 5.01
C ASP A 90 -1.04 -26.26 3.76
N ASP A 91 -1.54 -26.89 2.69
CA ASP A 91 -0.86 -27.02 1.41
C ASP A 91 -0.93 -25.76 0.53
N PHE A 92 -1.51 -24.67 1.05
CA PHE A 92 -1.64 -23.41 0.32
C PHE A 92 -0.27 -22.80 -0.01
N ILE A 93 -0.06 -22.54 -1.28
CA ILE A 93 1.11 -21.85 -1.81
C ILE A 93 0.68 -20.46 -2.28
N LEU A 94 1.14 -19.43 -1.59
CA LEU A 94 0.92 -18.05 -1.98
C LEU A 94 1.74 -17.74 -3.23
N ASN A 95 1.09 -17.30 -4.31
CA ASN A 95 1.72 -16.84 -5.53
C ASN A 95 1.94 -15.32 -5.51
N THR A 96 0.92 -14.57 -5.13
CA THR A 96 0.98 -13.12 -5.02
C THR A 96 -0.17 -12.58 -4.17
N VAL A 97 -0.14 -11.26 -3.96
CA VAL A 97 -1.26 -10.46 -3.44
C VAL A 97 -1.57 -9.43 -4.50
N ASP A 98 -2.81 -9.37 -4.97
CA ASP A 98 -3.27 -8.46 -6.01
C ASP A 98 -4.06 -7.29 -5.42
N ILE A 99 -4.08 -6.16 -6.10
CA ILE A 99 -4.95 -5.01 -5.77
C ILE A 99 -6.29 -5.23 -6.45
N VAL A 100 -7.38 -5.19 -5.68
CA VAL A 100 -8.74 -5.45 -6.13
C VAL A 100 -9.71 -4.37 -5.64
N GLN A 101 -10.88 -4.27 -6.26
CA GLN A 101 -11.95 -3.42 -5.76
C GLN A 101 -12.58 -4.00 -4.49
N ASP A 102 -12.98 -5.29 -4.54
CA ASP A 102 -13.68 -5.98 -3.46
C ASP A 102 -12.82 -7.13 -2.93
N PRO A 103 -12.14 -6.93 -1.78
CA PRO A 103 -11.29 -7.97 -1.20
C PRO A 103 -12.12 -9.08 -0.54
N SER A 104 -11.67 -10.33 -0.66
CA SER A 104 -12.32 -11.46 -0.01
C SER A 104 -12.26 -11.38 1.54
N ALA A 105 -11.24 -10.74 2.09
CA ALA A 105 -11.14 -10.48 3.52
C ALA A 105 -11.72 -9.09 3.86
N PRO A 106 -12.66 -8.97 4.82
CA PRO A 106 -13.42 -7.75 5.07
C PRO A 106 -12.59 -6.51 5.43
N ASN A 107 -11.38 -6.71 5.96
CA ASN A 107 -10.50 -5.63 6.45
C ASN A 107 -9.25 -5.44 5.56
N ALA A 108 -9.18 -6.09 4.40
CA ALA A 108 -7.99 -6.07 3.56
C ALA A 108 -7.97 -4.86 2.60
N PHE A 109 -8.03 -3.66 3.16
CA PHE A 109 -7.98 -2.41 2.39
C PHE A 109 -6.59 -1.79 2.40
N VAL A 110 -6.28 -1.07 1.31
CA VAL A 110 -5.03 -0.35 1.12
C VAL A 110 -5.12 1.02 1.77
N ASN A 111 -4.16 1.33 2.62
CA ASN A 111 -3.91 2.70 3.07
C ASN A 111 -2.78 3.27 2.22
N GLY A 112 -3.08 4.25 1.37
CA GLY A 112 -2.08 4.90 0.54
C GLY A 112 -1.11 5.71 1.40
N ILE A 113 0.19 5.41 1.29
CA ILE A 113 1.26 6.23 1.85
C ILE A 113 1.96 6.85 0.65
N MET A 114 1.81 8.16 0.46
CA MET A 114 2.56 8.88 -0.58
C MET A 114 3.95 9.22 -0.06
N GLU A 115 4.96 9.00 -0.89
CA GLU A 115 6.32 9.41 -0.57
C GLU A 115 6.37 10.94 -0.47
N GLY A 116 6.80 11.45 0.69
CA GLY A 116 6.85 12.90 0.98
C GLY A 116 5.57 13.51 1.54
N VAL A 117 4.57 12.70 1.85
CA VAL A 117 3.34 13.14 2.53
C VAL A 117 3.19 12.37 3.83
N ASP A 118 3.27 13.04 4.96
CA ASP A 118 2.89 12.46 6.24
C ASP A 118 1.36 12.51 6.38
N TRP A 119 0.77 11.34 6.66
CA TRP A 119 -0.64 11.19 6.87
C TRP A 119 -0.95 11.29 8.35
N VAL A 120 -1.87 12.17 8.71
CA VAL A 120 -2.33 12.35 10.10
C VAL A 120 -3.71 11.76 10.24
N TRP A 121 -3.86 10.99 11.30
CA TRP A 121 -5.15 10.47 11.72
C TRP A 121 -5.96 11.59 12.36
N ASP A 122 -7.03 12.04 11.69
CA ASP A 122 -7.94 13.05 12.19
C ASP A 122 -9.37 12.51 12.20
N ASN A 123 -9.93 12.32 13.41
CA ASN A 123 -11.31 11.87 13.64
C ASN A 123 -11.76 10.65 12.83
N GLY A 124 -10.91 9.64 12.69
CA GLY A 124 -11.22 8.43 11.94
C GLY A 124 -11.00 8.52 10.43
N MET A 125 -10.47 9.62 9.93
CA MET A 125 -10.04 9.79 8.55
C MET A 125 -8.55 10.09 8.47
N ILE A 126 -7.88 9.49 7.49
CA ILE A 126 -6.48 9.80 7.18
C ILE A 126 -6.47 10.99 6.23
N LYS A 127 -5.89 12.11 6.66
CA LYS A 127 -5.72 13.31 5.84
C LYS A 127 -4.26 13.50 5.46
N PRO A 128 -3.95 13.87 4.19
CA PRO A 128 -2.60 14.26 3.81
C PRO A 128 -2.24 15.54 4.56
N GLN A 129 -1.12 15.53 5.25
CA GLN A 129 -0.62 16.73 5.88
C GLN A 129 0.02 17.65 4.85
N GLU A 130 -0.18 18.95 5.02
CA GLU A 130 0.30 20.00 4.11
C GLU A 130 1.83 20.23 4.18
N ILE A 131 2.62 19.16 4.36
CA ILE A 131 4.09 19.24 4.32
C ILE A 131 4.56 19.79 2.99
N GLU A 132 3.89 19.41 1.90
CA GLU A 132 4.18 19.90 0.56
C GLU A 132 4.02 21.43 0.44
N LYS A 133 3.06 22.02 1.17
CA LYS A 133 2.92 23.51 1.23
C LYS A 133 4.08 24.14 1.98
N ILE A 134 4.47 23.56 3.12
CA ILE A 134 5.59 24.04 3.94
C ILE A 134 6.89 23.91 3.14
N GLU A 135 7.13 22.79 2.48
CA GLU A 135 8.32 22.58 1.65
C GLU A 135 8.35 23.51 0.44
N THR A 136 7.21 23.74 -0.20
CA THR A 136 7.08 24.65 -1.34
C THR A 136 7.29 26.11 -0.89
N GLU A 137 6.79 26.49 0.27
CA GLU A 137 6.99 27.83 0.84
C GLU A 137 8.47 28.06 1.18
N ILE A 138 9.14 27.07 1.78
CA ILE A 138 10.57 27.14 2.08
C ILE A 138 11.39 27.24 0.77
N LYS A 139 11.09 26.43 -0.23
CA LYS A 139 11.78 26.42 -1.53
C LYS A 139 11.59 27.72 -2.34
N ARG A 140 10.46 28.41 -2.18
CA ARG A 140 10.15 29.66 -2.88
C ARG A 140 10.66 30.91 -2.14
N THR A 141 11.07 30.78 -0.89
CA THR A 141 11.51 31.92 -0.08
C THR A 141 12.92 32.34 -0.48
N PRO A 142 13.16 33.63 -0.83
CA PRO A 142 14.50 34.15 -1.11
C PRO A 142 15.43 33.95 0.08
N SER A 143 16.71 33.79 -0.20
CA SER A 143 17.76 33.50 0.80
C SER A 143 17.74 34.43 2.05
N LYS A 144 17.27 35.67 1.91
CA LYS A 144 17.18 36.65 2.96
C LYS A 144 16.08 36.40 4.01
N GLY A 145 15.08 35.54 3.66
CA GLY A 145 13.98 35.14 4.56
C GLY A 145 13.93 33.62 4.85
N LEU A 146 14.91 32.88 4.34
CA LEU A 146 14.91 31.42 4.40
C LEU A 146 14.92 30.89 5.84
N GLN A 147 15.68 31.51 6.72
CA GLN A 147 15.82 31.11 8.12
C GLN A 147 14.52 31.29 8.91
N GLU A 148 13.79 32.40 8.65
CA GLU A 148 12.47 32.63 9.27
C GLU A 148 11.39 31.72 8.70
N ALA A 149 11.43 31.41 7.40
CA ALA A 149 10.52 30.46 6.78
C ALA A 149 10.73 29.04 7.29
N GLN A 150 11.97 28.63 7.52
CA GLN A 150 12.31 27.33 8.12
C GLN A 150 11.81 27.21 9.56
N ILE A 151 12.00 28.26 10.37
CA ILE A 151 11.52 28.28 11.76
C ILE A 151 10.00 28.20 11.80
N ARG A 152 9.29 29.03 11.02
CA ARG A 152 7.82 28.96 10.93
C ARG A 152 7.32 27.62 10.41
N GLY A 153 7.98 27.06 9.41
CA GLY A 153 7.66 25.72 8.90
C GLY A 153 7.80 24.65 9.98
N PHE A 154 8.85 24.71 10.78
CA PHE A 154 9.08 23.80 11.89
C PHE A 154 8.09 24.00 13.04
N GLU A 155 7.74 25.26 13.39
CA GLU A 155 6.72 25.57 14.41
C GLU A 155 5.33 25.08 13.96
N ASN A 156 4.96 25.28 12.70
CA ASN A 156 3.73 24.73 12.13
C ASN A 156 3.72 23.20 12.19
N PHE A 157 4.81 22.56 11.79
CA PHE A 157 4.95 21.10 11.89
C PHE A 157 4.77 20.60 13.33
N LEU A 158 5.41 21.23 14.31
CA LEU A 158 5.25 20.87 15.73
C LEU A 158 3.84 21.11 16.27
N SER A 159 3.11 22.10 15.75
CA SER A 159 1.72 22.37 16.14
C SER A 159 0.75 21.30 15.65
N LEU A 160 1.10 20.61 14.57
CA LEU A 160 0.32 19.52 13.97
C LEU A 160 0.53 18.17 14.68
N LEU A 161 1.56 18.06 15.54
CA LEU A 161 1.87 16.87 16.34
C LEU A 161 1.18 16.87 17.73
N LYS A 162 0.42 17.90 18.06
CA LYS A 162 -0.39 18.02 19.30
C LYS A 162 -1.84 17.68 19.04
#